data_5c473dcf7ee96c3363df6e9cd290b1ea
#
_entry.id   5c473dcf7ee96c3363df6e9cd290b1ea
#
_cell.length_a   1.000
_cell.length_b   1.000
_cell.length_c   1.000
_cell.angle_alpha   90.00
_cell.angle_beta   90.00
_cell.angle_gamma   90.00
#
_symmetry.space_group_name_H-M   'P 1'
#
loop_
_entity.id
_entity.type
_entity.pdbx_description
1 polymer ?
#
loop_
_entity_poly.entity_id
_entity_poly.type
_entity_poly.pdbx_seq_one_letter_code
_entity_poly.pdbx_strand_id
1 'polypeptide(L)' 'MCLSTVYKNQMAPETVVMKNVMAIECRDGMVILTDLMERQVAIEGTLERANLVDGIAIVKEASV' A
#
# COMPACT_ATOMS: atom_id res chain seq x y z
N MET A 1 10.34 7.98 12.56
CA MET A 1 9.93 6.91 11.63
C MET A 1 8.56 7.23 11.05
N CYS A 2 8.45 7.18 9.73
CA CYS A 2 7.20 7.50 9.05
C CYS A 2 6.48 6.23 8.66
N LEU A 3 5.28 6.07 9.20
CA LEU A 3 4.42 4.95 8.82
C LEU A 3 3.38 5.46 7.84
N SER A 4 3.08 4.66 6.83
CA SER A 4 2.22 5.09 5.74
C SER A 4 0.87 4.40 5.79
N THR A 5 -0.13 5.08 5.24
CA THR A 5 -1.44 4.48 4.98
C THR A 5 -1.51 4.17 3.50
N VAL A 6 -1.90 2.95 3.17
CA VAL A 6 -1.97 2.50 1.79
C VAL A 6 -3.42 2.38 1.36
N TYR A 7 -3.71 2.97 0.21
CA TYR A 7 -5.04 2.99 -0.39
C TYR A 7 -5.05 2.17 -1.67
N LYS A 8 -6.20 1.67 -2.05
CA LYS A 8 -6.37 0.91 -3.28
C LYS A 8 -7.10 1.76 -4.31
N ASN A 9 -6.45 1.99 -5.44
CA ASN A 9 -6.94 2.70 -6.62
C ASN A 9 -7.10 4.20 -6.44
N GLN A 10 -7.67 4.68 -5.34
CA GLN A 10 -7.82 6.11 -5.08
C GLN A 10 -7.77 6.38 -3.59
N MET A 11 -7.38 7.58 -3.23
CA MET A 11 -7.28 7.95 -1.84
C MET A 11 -8.66 8.33 -1.30
N ALA A 12 -9.24 7.43 -0.51
CA ALA A 12 -10.55 7.64 0.11
C ALA A 12 -10.63 6.80 1.38
N PRO A 13 -11.43 7.19 2.37
CA PRO A 13 -11.52 6.41 3.61
C PRO A 13 -11.94 4.96 3.39
N GLU A 14 -12.79 4.72 2.40
CA GLU A 14 -13.29 3.37 2.15
C GLU A 14 -12.32 2.50 1.36
N THR A 15 -11.24 3.06 0.83
CA THR A 15 -10.27 2.29 0.05
C THR A 15 -8.98 2.00 0.81
N VAL A 16 -8.94 2.27 2.11
CA VAL A 16 -7.78 1.96 2.92
C VAL A 16 -7.58 0.45 2.97
N VAL A 17 -6.37 0.01 2.59
CA VAL A 17 -6.00 -1.40 2.64
C VAL A 17 -5.31 -1.72 3.95
N MET A 18 -4.37 -0.85 4.35
CA MET A 18 -3.58 -1.10 5.55
C MET A 18 -3.03 0.22 6.07
N LYS A 19 -3.03 0.35 7.39
CA LYS A 19 -2.43 1.51 8.06
C LYS A 19 -1.14 1.10 8.73
N ASN A 20 -0.31 2.08 9.07
CA ASN A 20 0.95 1.88 9.78
C ASN A 20 1.86 0.95 8.99
N VAL A 21 1.91 1.15 7.68
CA VAL A 21 2.72 0.34 6.79
C VAL A 21 4.16 0.80 6.90
N MET A 22 5.06 -0.13 7.21
CA MET A 22 6.48 0.17 7.32
C MET A 22 7.28 -0.26 6.10
N ALA A 23 6.75 -1.17 5.29
CA ALA A 23 7.47 -1.66 4.12
C ALA A 23 6.51 -1.99 3.00
N ILE A 24 6.94 -1.69 1.78
CA ILE A 24 6.20 -2.00 0.55
C ILE A 24 7.19 -2.70 -0.37
N GLU A 25 6.83 -3.89 -0.81
CA GLU A 25 7.66 -4.66 -1.73
C GLU A 25 6.86 -4.96 -2.98
N CYS A 26 7.43 -4.66 -4.15
CA CYS A 26 6.79 -4.91 -5.43
C CYS A 26 7.57 -5.98 -6.17
N ARG A 27 6.92 -7.09 -6.48
CA ARG A 27 7.55 -8.15 -7.27
C ARG A 27 6.50 -9.08 -7.86
N ASP A 28 6.80 -9.59 -9.04
CA ASP A 28 5.98 -10.59 -9.71
C ASP A 28 4.52 -10.15 -9.86
N GLY A 29 4.31 -8.85 -10.12
CA GLY A 29 2.97 -8.32 -10.30
C GLY A 29 2.19 -8.17 -9.01
N MET A 30 2.87 -8.29 -7.85
CA MET A 30 2.24 -8.15 -6.55
C MET A 30 2.84 -6.99 -5.79
N VAL A 31 2.02 -6.36 -4.97
CA VAL A 31 2.47 -5.36 -4.01
C VAL A 31 2.24 -5.95 -2.62
N ILE A 32 3.33 -6.13 -1.89
CA ILE A 32 3.28 -6.76 -0.57
C ILE A 32 3.51 -5.68 0.47
N LEU A 33 2.53 -5.51 1.35
CA LEU A 33 2.54 -4.47 2.39
C LEU A 33 2.80 -5.14 3.73
N THR A 34 3.71 -4.55 4.50
CA THR A 34 4.00 -5.02 5.86
C THR A 34 3.75 -3.86 6.82
N ASP A 35 2.94 -4.10 7.86
CA ASP A 35 2.67 -3.06 8.84
C ASP A 35 3.62 -3.16 10.04
N LEU A 36 3.44 -2.25 10.97
CA LEU A 36 4.30 -2.16 12.16
C LEU A 36 4.27 -3.43 13.00
N MET A 37 3.18 -4.15 12.97
CA MET A 37 3.04 -5.42 13.71
C MET A 37 3.51 -6.62 12.89
N GLU A 38 4.15 -6.36 11.76
CA GLU A 38 4.65 -7.38 10.83
C GLU A 38 3.56 -8.22 10.17
N ARG A 39 2.34 -7.70 10.13
CA ARG A 39 1.28 -8.32 9.36
C ARG A 39 1.47 -7.96 7.89
N GLN A 40 1.14 -8.89 7.01
CA GLN A 40 1.34 -8.70 5.58
C GLN A 40 0.06 -8.87 4.79
N VAL A 41 -0.09 -8.04 3.76
CA VAL A 41 -1.16 -8.13 2.78
C VAL A 41 -0.52 -8.06 1.42
N ALA A 42 -0.91 -8.95 0.52
CA ALA A 42 -0.44 -8.94 -0.85
C ALA A 42 -1.61 -8.54 -1.76
N ILE A 43 -1.34 -7.58 -2.64
CA ILE A 43 -2.33 -7.09 -3.59
C ILE A 43 -1.78 -7.34 -4.99
N GLU A 44 -2.58 -7.96 -5.84
CA GLU A 44 -2.20 -8.13 -7.23
C GLU A 44 -2.38 -6.78 -7.94
N GLY A 45 -1.27 -6.22 -8.40
CA GLY A 45 -1.29 -4.90 -9.02
C GLY A 45 0.06 -4.23 -8.98
N THR A 46 0.04 -2.90 -9.00
CA THR A 46 1.27 -2.11 -9.02
C THR A 46 1.18 -0.95 -8.04
N LEU A 47 2.32 -0.49 -7.57
CA LEU A 47 2.38 0.72 -6.77
C LEU A 47 2.24 1.90 -7.73
N GLU A 48 1.16 2.66 -7.57
CA GLU A 48 0.90 3.77 -8.47
C GLU A 48 1.65 5.02 -8.04
N ARG A 49 1.63 5.30 -6.74
CA ARG A 49 2.35 6.46 -6.25
C ARG A 49 2.52 6.38 -4.74
N ALA A 50 3.55 7.04 -4.23
CA ALA A 50 3.79 7.14 -2.81
C ALA A 50 4.24 8.56 -2.49
N ASN A 51 3.70 9.13 -1.42
CA ASN A 51 4.13 10.40 -0.88
C ASN A 51 4.65 10.13 0.52
N LEU A 52 5.96 10.09 0.65
CA LEU A 52 6.58 9.67 1.91
C LEU A 52 6.56 10.76 2.97
N VAL A 53 6.40 12.01 2.56
CA VAL A 53 6.25 13.12 3.51
C VAL A 53 4.91 13.05 4.20
N ASP A 54 3.86 12.79 3.42
CA ASP A 54 2.49 12.71 3.96
C ASP A 54 2.15 11.33 4.48
N GLY A 55 2.99 10.33 4.21
CA GLY A 55 2.74 8.98 4.65
C GLY A 55 1.57 8.32 3.93
N ILE A 56 1.52 8.48 2.61
CA ILE A 56 0.41 7.96 1.79
C ILE A 56 0.99 7.19 0.62
N ALA A 57 0.40 6.05 0.31
CA ALA A 57 0.72 5.30 -0.89
C ALA A 57 -0.56 4.79 -1.52
N ILE A 58 -0.55 4.71 -2.85
CA ILE A 58 -1.71 4.23 -3.60
C ILE A 58 -1.27 3.08 -4.47
N VAL A 59 -1.95 1.95 -4.30
CA VAL A 59 -1.72 0.74 -5.08
C VAL A 59 -2.84 0.62 -6.09
N LYS A 60 -2.48 0.43 -7.34
CA LYS A 60 -3.46 0.19 -8.39
C LYS A 60 -3.68 -1.31 -8.51
N GLU A 61 -4.89 -1.76 -8.18
CA GLU A 61 -5.22 -3.17 -8.26
C GLU A 61 -5.32 -3.59 -9.73
N ALA A 62 -4.82 -4.78 -10.04
CA ALA A 62 -4.88 -5.28 -11.39
C ALA A 62 -6.33 -5.45 -11.82
N SER A 63 -6.63 -5.04 -13.05
CA SER A 63 -7.96 -5.23 -13.62
C SER A 63 -8.17 -6.69 -13.96
N VAL A 64 -9.36 -7.15 -13.78
CA VAL A 64 -9.74 -8.52 -14.10
C VAL A 64 -10.48 -8.55 -15.44
#